data_554d564a185f9880fa177462a6922a8a
#
_entry.id   554d564a185f9880fa177462a6922a8a
#
_cell.length_a   1.000
_cell.length_b   1.000
_cell.length_c   1.000
_cell.angle_alpha   90.00
_cell.angle_beta   90.00
_cell.angle_gamma   90.00
#
_symmetry.space_group_name_H-M   'P 1'
#
loop_
_entity.id
_entity.type
_entity.pdbx_description
1 polymer ?
#
loop_
_entity_poly.entity_id
_entity_poly.type
_entity_poly.pdbx_seq_one_letter_code
_entity_poly.pdbx_strand_id
1 'polypeptide(L)'
;METADLLKKVRKIEIKTRGLSQNIFAGQYHSAFKGRGMAFSEVREYQFGDDVRDIDWNVTARFQRPYVKVFEEERELTVMLLIDVSGSLNFGTSHQLKKDMVPEIAATLAFSAIQNNDKIGVIFFSDRIEKYIPPQKGRKHILYIIREMLDFHPQSNKTDVGMALEFLTRVMKRRCTAFVLSDFYTPDKFDKVLQIANRKHDMVAIQVYDERAKELPDVGLMLVRDAETGHDMYIDTSSKKLRQEHTRYWIEREDVLRQTFAKSNVDWVSVATNDDYVKAMMLLFAKRS
;
A
#
# COMPACT_ATOMS: atom_id res chain seq x y z
N MET A 1 16.14 2.94 -19.31
CA MET A 1 15.10 2.23 -20.12
C MET A 1 14.66 3.18 -21.23
N GLU A 2 14.47 2.70 -22.49
CA GLU A 2 14.00 3.58 -23.56
C GLU A 2 12.56 4.04 -23.26
N THR A 3 12.27 5.31 -23.58
CA THR A 3 10.96 5.94 -23.28
C THR A 3 9.77 5.16 -23.88
N ALA A 4 9.99 4.54 -25.05
CA ALA A 4 8.98 3.71 -25.72
C ALA A 4 8.64 2.42 -24.93
N ASP A 5 9.65 1.78 -24.36
CA ASP A 5 9.45 0.56 -23.55
C ASP A 5 8.82 0.85 -22.21
N LEU A 6 9.16 1.99 -21.60
CA LEU A 6 8.51 2.47 -20.39
C LEU A 6 7.01 2.71 -20.62
N LEU A 7 6.66 3.39 -21.70
CA LEU A 7 5.25 3.65 -22.06
C LEU A 7 4.47 2.35 -22.33
N LYS A 8 5.10 1.36 -22.98
CA LYS A 8 4.48 0.03 -23.17
C LYS A 8 4.22 -0.67 -21.84
N LYS A 9 5.18 -0.64 -20.90
CA LYS A 9 5.01 -1.21 -19.55
C LYS A 9 3.90 -0.50 -18.76
N VAL A 10 3.89 0.83 -18.74
CA VAL A 10 2.82 1.62 -18.11
C VAL A 10 1.45 1.22 -18.66
N ARG A 11 1.32 1.13 -19.99
CA ARG A 11 0.07 0.75 -20.63
C ARG A 11 -0.36 -0.69 -20.33
N LYS A 12 0.60 -1.62 -20.28
CA LYS A 12 0.34 -3.03 -19.89
C LYS A 12 -0.19 -3.11 -18.45
N ILE A 13 0.43 -2.41 -17.51
CA ILE A 13 -0.02 -2.34 -16.12
C ILE A 13 -1.41 -1.70 -16.07
N GLU A 14 -1.63 -0.58 -16.73
CA GLU A 14 -2.94 0.08 -16.77
C GLU A 14 -4.05 -0.86 -17.26
N ILE A 15 -3.83 -1.58 -18.36
CA ILE A 15 -4.84 -2.50 -18.92
C ILE A 15 -5.13 -3.63 -17.95
N LYS A 16 -4.07 -4.25 -17.38
CA LYS A 16 -4.19 -5.35 -16.43
C LYS A 16 -4.92 -4.93 -15.16
N THR A 17 -4.52 -3.83 -14.55
CA THR A 17 -5.01 -3.39 -13.25
C THR A 17 -6.37 -2.71 -13.32
N ARG A 18 -6.69 -1.99 -14.41
CA ARG A 18 -7.98 -1.35 -14.61
C ARG A 18 -9.12 -2.35 -14.66
N GLY A 19 -8.95 -3.47 -15.38
CA GLY A 19 -9.94 -4.55 -15.41
C GLY A 19 -10.16 -5.18 -14.04
N LEU A 20 -9.10 -5.40 -13.30
CA LEU A 20 -9.16 -5.95 -11.94
C LEU A 20 -9.85 -4.99 -10.97
N SER A 21 -9.54 -3.70 -11.02
CA SER A 21 -10.14 -2.71 -10.14
C SER A 21 -11.64 -2.49 -10.42
N GLN A 22 -12.06 -2.59 -11.69
CA GLN A 22 -13.48 -2.38 -12.06
C GLN A 22 -14.41 -3.49 -11.57
N ASN A 23 -13.97 -4.74 -11.61
CA ASN A 23 -14.87 -5.88 -11.41
C ASN A 23 -14.85 -6.42 -9.98
N ILE A 24 -13.76 -6.23 -9.23
CA ILE A 24 -13.53 -6.99 -8.00
C ILE A 24 -13.23 -6.07 -6.80
N PHE A 25 -12.42 -5.04 -7.03
CA PHE A 25 -11.89 -4.21 -5.94
C PHE A 25 -12.79 -3.05 -5.52
N ALA A 26 -13.56 -2.45 -6.43
CA ALA A 26 -14.27 -1.19 -6.15
C ALA A 26 -15.25 -1.31 -4.97
N GLY A 27 -16.06 -2.37 -4.94
CA GLY A 27 -17.02 -2.60 -3.86
C GLY A 27 -16.36 -2.95 -2.53
N GLN A 28 -15.41 -3.88 -2.54
CA GLN A 28 -14.71 -4.33 -1.32
C GLN A 28 -13.78 -3.26 -0.76
N TYR A 29 -13.06 -2.55 -1.63
CA TYR A 29 -12.24 -1.41 -1.22
C TYR A 29 -13.10 -0.33 -0.55
N HIS A 30 -14.21 0.07 -1.17
CA HIS A 30 -15.12 1.07 -0.61
C HIS A 30 -15.70 0.62 0.73
N SER A 31 -16.09 -0.65 0.88
CA SER A 31 -16.59 -1.21 2.12
C SER A 31 -15.52 -1.24 3.23
N ALA A 32 -14.28 -1.64 2.88
CA ALA A 32 -13.17 -1.79 3.82
C ALA A 32 -12.64 -0.45 4.38
N PHE A 33 -12.75 0.63 3.59
CA PHE A 33 -12.16 1.93 3.93
C PHE A 33 -13.18 3.07 4.08
N LYS A 34 -14.38 2.75 4.58
CA LYS A 34 -15.41 3.78 4.86
C LYS A 34 -14.89 4.85 5.82
N GLY A 35 -14.66 6.05 5.32
CA GLY A 35 -14.33 7.21 6.13
C GLY A 35 -15.55 7.78 6.89
N ARG A 36 -15.45 8.76 7.79
CA ARG A 36 -16.54 9.46 8.46
C ARG A 36 -16.60 10.91 8.00
N GLY A 37 -17.41 11.25 7.02
CA GLY A 37 -17.66 12.63 6.57
C GLY A 37 -19.08 12.74 6.04
N MET A 38 -19.79 13.83 6.35
CA MET A 38 -21.06 14.13 5.76
C MET A 38 -20.89 15.30 4.79
N ALA A 39 -21.26 15.11 3.52
CA ALA A 39 -21.37 16.19 2.55
C ALA A 39 -22.85 16.55 2.38
N PHE A 40 -23.12 17.83 2.23
CA PHE A 40 -24.47 18.29 1.90
C PHE A 40 -24.85 17.71 0.54
N SER A 41 -25.97 16.98 0.47
CA SER A 41 -26.51 16.39 -0.75
C SER A 41 -27.63 17.25 -1.35
N GLU A 42 -28.69 17.42 -0.59
CA GLU A 42 -29.86 18.15 -1.02
C GLU A 42 -30.64 18.74 0.14
N VAL A 43 -31.66 19.53 -0.18
CA VAL A 43 -32.66 19.99 0.77
C VAL A 43 -34.00 19.39 0.38
N ARG A 44 -34.64 18.63 1.29
CA ARG A 44 -35.98 18.09 1.10
C ARG A 44 -36.95 18.58 2.14
N GLU A 45 -38.25 18.42 1.91
CA GLU A 45 -39.26 18.72 2.92
C GLU A 45 -39.05 17.83 4.16
N TYR A 46 -39.23 18.43 5.35
CA TYR A 46 -39.15 17.73 6.62
C TYR A 46 -40.19 16.61 6.70
N GLN A 47 -39.76 15.46 7.15
CA GLN A 47 -40.63 14.31 7.44
C GLN A 47 -40.57 14.01 8.93
N PHE A 48 -41.68 13.48 9.45
CA PHE A 48 -41.76 13.13 10.86
C PHE A 48 -40.69 12.08 11.21
N GLY A 49 -39.80 12.44 12.16
CA GLY A 49 -38.63 11.62 12.55
C GLY A 49 -37.28 12.21 12.14
N ASP A 50 -37.25 13.26 11.30
CA ASP A 50 -36.02 13.98 10.98
C ASP A 50 -35.51 14.79 12.18
N ASP A 51 -34.17 14.93 12.29
CA ASP A 51 -33.57 15.72 13.36
C ASP A 51 -33.82 17.23 13.11
N VAL A 52 -34.43 17.90 14.08
CA VAL A 52 -34.74 19.35 14.03
C VAL A 52 -33.47 20.21 13.85
N ARG A 53 -32.29 19.68 14.23
CA ARG A 53 -31.02 20.39 14.07
C ARG A 53 -30.57 20.49 12.61
N ASP A 54 -31.11 19.64 11.74
CA ASP A 54 -30.79 19.63 10.31
C ASP A 54 -31.73 20.54 9.50
N ILE A 55 -32.65 21.24 10.12
CA ILE A 55 -33.55 22.19 9.43
C ILE A 55 -32.72 23.32 8.81
N ASP A 56 -32.93 23.55 7.51
CA ASP A 56 -32.42 24.72 6.81
C ASP A 56 -33.40 25.88 6.96
N TRP A 57 -33.14 26.77 7.93
CA TRP A 57 -34.00 27.90 8.22
C TRP A 57 -34.11 28.91 7.07
N ASN A 58 -33.08 29.01 6.20
CA ASN A 58 -33.10 29.91 5.04
C ASN A 58 -34.09 29.44 3.97
N VAL A 59 -34.06 28.13 3.68
CA VAL A 59 -34.98 27.51 2.73
C VAL A 59 -36.39 27.47 3.31
N THR A 60 -36.54 27.09 4.58
CA THR A 60 -37.79 27.06 5.32
C THR A 60 -38.48 28.42 5.30
N ALA A 61 -37.74 29.51 5.55
CA ALA A 61 -38.30 30.87 5.51
C ALA A 61 -38.78 31.27 4.11
N ARG A 62 -38.14 30.78 3.04
CA ARG A 62 -38.53 31.11 1.66
C ARG A 62 -39.79 30.37 1.21
N PHE A 63 -39.93 29.10 1.60
CA PHE A 63 -41.01 28.23 1.14
C PHE A 63 -42.15 28.10 2.17
N GLN A 64 -42.02 28.67 3.37
CA GLN A 64 -43.00 28.62 4.46
C GLN A 64 -43.38 27.19 4.90
N ARG A 65 -42.49 26.22 4.65
CA ARG A 65 -42.58 24.83 5.08
C ARG A 65 -41.22 24.40 5.60
N PRO A 66 -41.14 23.53 6.61
CA PRO A 66 -39.86 23.10 7.13
C PRO A 66 -39.12 22.24 6.09
N TYR A 67 -37.88 22.58 5.85
CA TYR A 67 -36.94 21.84 4.98
C TYR A 67 -35.74 21.40 5.80
N VAL A 68 -35.26 20.16 5.55
CA VAL A 68 -34.08 19.61 6.20
C VAL A 68 -32.95 19.45 5.18
N LYS A 69 -31.72 19.69 5.66
CA LYS A 69 -30.51 19.37 4.93
C LYS A 69 -30.30 17.87 4.96
N VAL A 70 -30.32 17.23 3.81
CA VAL A 70 -29.90 15.84 3.68
C VAL A 70 -28.41 15.83 3.43
N PHE A 71 -27.70 15.15 4.31
CA PHE A 71 -26.27 14.95 4.16
C PHE A 71 -26.05 13.51 3.65
N GLU A 72 -25.49 13.39 2.47
CA GLU A 72 -24.95 12.13 2.00
C GLU A 72 -23.51 11.98 2.45
N GLU A 73 -23.15 10.76 2.77
CA GLU A 73 -21.81 10.42 3.20
C GLU A 73 -20.87 10.31 1.99
N GLU A 74 -20.57 11.45 1.34
CA GLU A 74 -19.53 11.52 0.31
C GLU A 74 -18.17 11.66 0.99
N ARG A 75 -17.37 10.61 0.91
CA ARG A 75 -16.09 10.53 1.60
C ARG A 75 -14.97 10.39 0.61
N GLU A 76 -14.42 11.52 0.31
CA GLU A 76 -13.13 11.59 -0.35
C GLU A 76 -12.04 11.10 0.61
N LEU A 77 -11.59 9.88 0.40
CA LEU A 77 -10.43 9.36 1.12
C LEU A 77 -9.14 9.91 0.50
N THR A 78 -8.13 9.98 1.33
CA THR A 78 -6.75 10.17 0.86
C THR A 78 -6.00 8.88 1.07
N VAL A 79 -5.46 8.33 0.00
CA VAL A 79 -4.64 7.12 -0.02
C VAL A 79 -3.19 7.50 -0.16
N MET A 80 -2.34 6.95 0.69
CA MET A 80 -0.89 7.11 0.58
C MET A 80 -0.24 5.74 0.37
N LEU A 81 0.58 5.61 -0.66
CA LEU A 81 1.40 4.44 -0.87
C LEU A 81 2.82 4.74 -0.38
N LEU A 82 3.30 3.98 0.58
CA LEU A 82 4.70 3.98 1.02
C LEU A 82 5.38 2.80 0.33
N ILE A 83 6.23 3.09 -0.64
CA ILE A 83 6.85 2.08 -1.49
C ILE A 83 8.33 2.02 -1.17
N ASP A 84 8.73 0.89 -0.63
CA ASP A 84 10.13 0.54 -0.46
C ASP A 84 10.78 0.41 -1.85
N VAL A 85 11.90 1.09 -2.05
CA VAL A 85 12.68 1.05 -3.29
C VAL A 85 14.13 0.62 -3.04
N SER A 86 14.39 0.00 -1.89
CA SER A 86 15.71 -0.50 -1.50
C SER A 86 16.24 -1.60 -2.43
N GLY A 87 17.49 -1.98 -2.23
CA GLY A 87 18.16 -2.98 -3.04
C GLY A 87 17.51 -4.36 -3.02
N SER A 88 16.81 -4.70 -1.93
CA SER A 88 16.11 -5.98 -1.75
C SER A 88 15.00 -6.22 -2.79
N LEU A 89 14.41 -5.17 -3.39
CA LEU A 89 13.41 -5.29 -4.45
C LEU A 89 13.96 -5.83 -5.77
N ASN A 90 15.26 -5.75 -6.00
CA ASN A 90 15.88 -6.31 -7.20
C ASN A 90 15.98 -7.84 -7.17
N PHE A 91 15.65 -8.45 -6.03
CA PHE A 91 15.62 -9.90 -5.88
C PHE A 91 14.31 -10.51 -6.40
N GLY A 92 14.45 -11.65 -7.06
CA GLY A 92 13.33 -12.47 -7.53
C GLY A 92 13.88 -13.59 -8.39
N THR A 93 13.34 -14.81 -8.26
CA THR A 93 13.94 -16.03 -8.82
C THR A 93 13.03 -16.81 -9.75
N SER A 94 11.72 -16.51 -9.78
CA SER A 94 10.78 -17.26 -10.59
C SER A 94 10.20 -16.43 -11.74
N HIS A 95 8.89 -16.37 -11.88
CA HIS A 95 8.24 -15.75 -13.03
C HIS A 95 8.22 -14.22 -13.00
N GLN A 96 8.38 -13.61 -11.81
CA GLN A 96 8.28 -12.16 -11.64
C GLN A 96 9.24 -11.69 -10.54
N LEU A 97 9.92 -10.56 -10.76
CA LEU A 97 10.73 -9.92 -9.74
C LEU A 97 9.84 -9.11 -8.79
N LYS A 98 10.27 -8.91 -7.54
CA LYS A 98 9.55 -8.02 -6.61
C LYS A 98 9.34 -6.62 -7.22
N LYS A 99 10.36 -6.09 -7.93
CA LYS A 99 10.29 -4.79 -8.61
C LYS A 99 9.26 -4.70 -9.73
N ASP A 100 8.75 -5.82 -10.25
CA ASP A 100 7.68 -5.83 -11.25
C ASP A 100 6.31 -5.99 -10.57
N MET A 101 6.24 -6.72 -9.44
CA MET A 101 5.02 -6.97 -8.70
C MET A 101 4.56 -5.74 -7.89
N VAL A 102 5.47 -5.05 -7.23
CA VAL A 102 5.13 -3.87 -6.41
C VAL A 102 4.42 -2.78 -7.22
N PRO A 103 4.87 -2.38 -8.43
CA PRO A 103 4.12 -1.46 -9.28
C PRO A 103 2.75 -1.95 -9.70
N GLU A 104 2.55 -3.26 -9.91
CA GLU A 104 1.24 -3.81 -10.25
C GLU A 104 0.27 -3.71 -9.07
N ILE A 105 0.69 -4.06 -7.86
CA ILE A 105 -0.11 -3.92 -6.63
C ILE A 105 -0.43 -2.44 -6.41
N ALA A 106 0.56 -1.56 -6.45
CA ALA A 106 0.41 -0.13 -6.25
C ALA A 106 -0.55 0.50 -7.29
N ALA A 107 -0.43 0.11 -8.57
CA ALA A 107 -1.33 0.56 -9.62
C ALA A 107 -2.77 0.07 -9.40
N THR A 108 -2.95 -1.18 -8.95
CA THR A 108 -4.29 -1.73 -8.64
C THR A 108 -4.97 -0.92 -7.55
N LEU A 109 -4.25 -0.62 -6.45
CA LEU A 109 -4.73 0.25 -5.37
C LEU A 109 -5.05 1.66 -5.88
N ALA A 110 -4.15 2.22 -6.70
CA ALA A 110 -4.31 3.55 -7.26
C ALA A 110 -5.53 3.67 -8.17
N PHE A 111 -5.77 2.70 -9.04
CA PHE A 111 -6.96 2.70 -9.90
C PHE A 111 -8.25 2.47 -9.10
N SER A 112 -8.21 1.67 -8.02
CA SER A 112 -9.34 1.50 -7.11
C SER A 112 -9.69 2.80 -6.38
N ALA A 113 -8.69 3.55 -5.93
CA ALA A 113 -8.89 4.86 -5.30
C ALA A 113 -9.57 5.86 -6.26
N ILE A 114 -9.15 5.91 -7.53
CA ILE A 114 -9.82 6.80 -8.52
C ILE A 114 -11.28 6.43 -8.77
N GLN A 115 -11.61 5.15 -8.83
CA GLN A 115 -13.00 4.74 -9.05
C GLN A 115 -13.91 5.22 -7.92
N ASN A 116 -13.37 5.35 -6.72
CA ASN A 116 -14.07 5.91 -5.56
C ASN A 116 -13.86 7.43 -5.42
N ASN A 117 -13.33 8.11 -6.45
CA ASN A 117 -13.05 9.55 -6.44
C ASN A 117 -12.08 10.01 -5.35
N ASP A 118 -11.21 9.10 -4.86
CA ASP A 118 -10.23 9.36 -3.82
C ASP A 118 -8.97 10.05 -4.34
N LYS A 119 -8.21 10.68 -3.44
CA LYS A 119 -6.87 11.22 -3.72
C LYS A 119 -5.83 10.15 -3.47
N ILE A 120 -4.80 10.09 -4.30
CA ILE A 120 -3.66 9.19 -4.13
C ILE A 120 -2.34 9.93 -4.18
N GLY A 121 -1.46 9.62 -3.24
CA GLY A 121 -0.07 10.09 -3.18
C GLY A 121 0.89 8.94 -2.92
N VAL A 122 2.17 9.19 -3.10
CA VAL A 122 3.21 8.17 -2.95
C VAL A 122 4.42 8.74 -2.20
N ILE A 123 5.01 7.91 -1.36
CA ILE A 123 6.31 8.11 -0.73
C ILE A 123 7.20 6.96 -1.16
N PHE A 124 8.22 7.21 -1.97
CA PHE A 124 9.30 6.28 -2.23
C PHE A 124 10.33 6.42 -1.12
N PHE A 125 10.72 5.29 -0.53
CA PHE A 125 11.69 5.30 0.56
C PHE A 125 12.71 4.15 0.46
N SER A 126 13.87 4.42 1.02
CA SER A 126 14.96 3.48 1.31
C SER A 126 15.34 3.66 2.79
N ASP A 127 16.59 3.90 3.15
CA ASP A 127 17.00 4.47 4.45
C ASP A 127 16.82 6.01 4.49
N ARG A 128 16.20 6.57 3.48
CA ARG A 128 15.83 7.98 3.34
C ARG A 128 14.54 8.13 2.55
N ILE A 129 13.94 9.32 2.60
CA ILE A 129 12.85 9.65 1.67
C ILE A 129 13.44 9.96 0.31
N GLU A 130 13.26 9.07 -0.63
CA GLU A 130 13.77 9.21 -2.00
C GLU A 130 12.92 10.18 -2.81
N LYS A 131 11.59 10.07 -2.69
CA LYS A 131 10.65 10.95 -3.39
C LYS A 131 9.30 10.99 -2.70
N TYR A 132 8.71 12.18 -2.64
CA TYR A 132 7.34 12.40 -2.20
C TYR A 132 6.49 12.96 -3.33
N ILE A 133 5.40 12.29 -3.65
CA ILE A 133 4.38 12.74 -4.60
C ILE A 133 3.11 13.02 -3.80
N PRO A 134 2.70 14.30 -3.68
CA PRO A 134 1.54 14.68 -2.90
C PRO A 134 0.24 14.08 -3.46
N PRO A 135 -0.77 13.83 -2.60
CA PRO A 135 -2.02 13.20 -3.03
C PRO A 135 -2.82 14.13 -3.94
N GLN A 136 -3.17 13.63 -5.12
CA GLN A 136 -4.01 14.30 -6.12
C GLN A 136 -5.00 13.30 -6.75
N LYS A 137 -6.03 13.82 -7.39
CA LYS A 137 -7.01 13.04 -8.14
C LYS A 137 -6.64 12.91 -9.62
N GLY A 138 -7.24 11.94 -10.25
CA GLY A 138 -7.32 11.85 -11.70
C GLY A 138 -6.32 10.90 -12.32
N ARG A 139 -6.73 10.34 -13.45
CA ARG A 139 -6.00 9.31 -14.21
C ARG A 139 -4.58 9.76 -14.59
N LYS A 140 -4.40 11.03 -14.98
CA LYS A 140 -3.07 11.55 -15.36
C LYS A 140 -2.08 11.46 -14.21
N HIS A 141 -2.54 11.71 -12.98
CA HIS A 141 -1.71 11.62 -11.79
C HIS A 141 -1.27 10.19 -11.48
N ILE A 142 -2.18 9.20 -11.64
CA ILE A 142 -1.80 7.79 -11.47
C ILE A 142 -0.80 7.34 -12.53
N LEU A 143 -1.03 7.68 -13.80
CA LEU A 143 -0.08 7.31 -14.85
C LEU A 143 1.31 7.94 -14.61
N TYR A 144 1.35 9.15 -14.05
CA TYR A 144 2.57 9.77 -13.58
C TYR A 144 3.23 8.94 -12.46
N ILE A 145 2.46 8.53 -11.43
CA ILE A 145 2.96 7.69 -10.34
C ILE A 145 3.51 6.36 -10.86
N ILE A 146 2.78 5.67 -11.74
CA ILE A 146 3.22 4.39 -12.32
C ILE A 146 4.51 4.58 -13.13
N ARG A 147 4.60 5.63 -13.92
CA ARG A 147 5.80 5.95 -14.67
C ARG A 147 6.99 6.16 -13.73
N GLU A 148 6.80 6.95 -12.67
CA GLU A 148 7.85 7.19 -11.68
C GLU A 148 8.30 5.90 -11.01
N MET A 149 7.38 5.01 -10.63
CA MET A 149 7.73 3.71 -10.04
C MET A 149 8.60 2.84 -10.97
N LEU A 150 8.27 2.81 -12.26
CA LEU A 150 8.96 1.95 -13.22
C LEU A 150 10.35 2.45 -13.63
N ASP A 151 10.56 3.76 -13.55
CA ASP A 151 11.82 4.41 -13.94
C ASP A 151 12.64 4.90 -12.73
N PHE A 152 12.22 4.49 -11.52
CA PHE A 152 12.85 4.94 -10.30
C PHE A 152 14.22 4.30 -10.09
N HIS A 153 15.20 5.12 -9.73
CA HIS A 153 16.55 4.70 -9.38
C HIS A 153 16.86 5.22 -7.98
N PRO A 154 16.83 4.35 -6.96
CA PRO A 154 17.09 4.78 -5.58
C PRO A 154 18.55 5.20 -5.38
N GLN A 155 18.77 6.12 -4.46
CA GLN A 155 20.10 6.58 -4.07
C GLN A 155 20.73 5.68 -3.01
N SER A 156 19.93 4.88 -2.30
CA SER A 156 20.39 3.93 -1.30
C SER A 156 19.75 2.56 -1.48
N ASN A 157 20.51 1.52 -1.09
CA ASN A 157 20.03 0.14 -1.11
C ASN A 157 19.50 -0.33 0.25
N LYS A 158 19.67 0.47 1.30
CA LYS A 158 19.23 0.12 2.66
C LYS A 158 17.74 0.43 2.86
N THR A 159 17.16 -0.12 3.93
CA THR A 159 15.74 0.05 4.25
C THR A 159 15.55 0.59 5.67
N ASP A 160 14.75 1.65 5.81
CA ASP A 160 14.24 2.14 7.11
C ASP A 160 12.73 2.44 7.00
N VAL A 161 11.92 1.47 7.42
CA VAL A 161 10.46 1.60 7.46
C VAL A 161 10.02 2.63 8.51
N GLY A 162 10.72 2.71 9.62
CA GLY A 162 10.40 3.65 10.71
C GLY A 162 10.44 5.10 10.25
N MET A 163 11.51 5.47 9.55
CA MET A 163 11.69 6.80 8.99
C MET A 163 10.57 7.15 7.97
N ALA A 164 10.18 6.21 7.12
CA ALA A 164 9.08 6.43 6.16
C ALA A 164 7.74 6.69 6.88
N LEU A 165 7.43 5.97 7.96
CA LEU A 165 6.25 6.17 8.79
C LEU A 165 6.28 7.51 9.53
N GLU A 166 7.42 7.93 10.05
CA GLU A 166 7.59 9.25 10.67
C GLU A 166 7.35 10.37 9.66
N PHE A 167 7.91 10.23 8.45
CA PHE A 167 7.71 11.20 7.39
C PHE A 167 6.23 11.30 7.00
N LEU A 168 5.53 10.17 6.78
CA LEU A 168 4.09 10.14 6.54
C LEU A 168 3.33 10.94 7.61
N THR A 169 3.61 10.63 8.88
CA THR A 169 2.96 11.27 10.03
C THR A 169 3.21 12.78 10.08
N ARG A 170 4.38 13.23 9.62
CA ARG A 170 4.75 14.64 9.55
C ARG A 170 4.06 15.38 8.42
N VAL A 171 4.02 14.81 7.21
CA VAL A 171 3.49 15.50 6.02
C VAL A 171 1.97 15.43 5.94
N MET A 172 1.34 14.33 6.39
CA MET A 172 -0.10 14.18 6.34
C MET A 172 -0.75 14.73 7.61
N LYS A 173 -1.37 15.91 7.49
CA LYS A 173 -2.06 16.57 8.62
C LYS A 173 -3.41 15.91 8.95
N ARG A 174 -4.13 15.44 7.94
CA ARG A 174 -5.42 14.75 8.07
C ARG A 174 -5.22 13.25 8.05
N ARG A 175 -6.17 12.52 8.62
CA ARG A 175 -6.19 11.06 8.55
C ARG A 175 -6.22 10.60 7.09
N CYS A 176 -5.42 9.62 6.74
CA CYS A 176 -5.40 8.96 5.44
C CYS A 176 -5.32 7.44 5.62
N THR A 177 -5.66 6.69 4.59
CA THR A 177 -5.35 5.27 4.50
C THR A 177 -3.96 5.14 3.87
N ALA A 178 -3.07 4.42 4.52
CA ALA A 178 -1.68 4.30 4.08
C ALA A 178 -1.28 2.83 3.92
N PHE A 179 -0.90 2.45 2.70
CA PHE A 179 -0.40 1.12 2.37
C PHE A 179 1.13 1.16 2.36
N VAL A 180 1.76 0.29 3.15
CA VAL A 180 3.21 0.12 3.16
C VAL A 180 3.55 -1.13 2.36
N LEU A 181 4.22 -0.97 1.23
CA LEU A 181 4.67 -2.04 0.36
C LEU A 181 6.17 -2.23 0.54
N SER A 182 6.58 -3.30 1.19
CA SER A 182 7.99 -3.63 1.49
C SER A 182 8.12 -5.12 1.73
N ASP A 183 9.32 -5.66 1.70
CA ASP A 183 9.60 -6.98 2.29
C ASP A 183 9.82 -6.90 3.80
N PHE A 184 9.82 -5.67 4.35
CA PHE A 184 10.08 -5.36 5.75
C PHE A 184 11.43 -5.93 6.25
N TYR A 185 12.38 -6.09 5.36
CA TYR A 185 13.74 -6.47 5.72
C TYR A 185 14.49 -5.23 6.20
N THR A 186 14.36 -4.94 7.49
CA THR A 186 15.02 -3.82 8.15
C THR A 186 15.68 -4.29 9.45
N PRO A 187 16.89 -3.84 9.77
CA PRO A 187 17.53 -4.14 11.05
C PRO A 187 16.87 -3.41 12.22
N ASP A 188 16.23 -2.29 11.97
CA ASP A 188 15.68 -1.42 12.99
C ASP A 188 14.26 -1.79 13.38
N LYS A 189 13.94 -1.62 14.69
CA LYS A 189 12.60 -1.83 15.22
C LYS A 189 11.74 -0.62 14.92
N PHE A 190 10.64 -0.83 14.23
CA PHE A 190 9.67 0.21 13.84
C PHE A 190 8.32 0.10 14.57
N ASP A 191 8.16 -0.82 15.52
CA ASP A 191 6.91 -1.11 16.24
C ASP A 191 6.29 0.13 16.89
N LYS A 192 7.08 0.95 17.61
CA LYS A 192 6.58 2.17 18.25
C LYS A 192 6.11 3.21 17.25
N VAL A 193 6.89 3.41 16.19
CA VAL A 193 6.55 4.38 15.14
C VAL A 193 5.30 3.93 14.38
N LEU A 194 5.17 2.62 14.11
CA LEU A 194 4.00 2.04 13.47
C LEU A 194 2.73 2.24 14.31
N GLN A 195 2.82 2.06 15.64
CA GLN A 195 1.70 2.34 16.55
C GLN A 195 1.27 3.81 16.51
N ILE A 196 2.23 4.73 16.49
CA ILE A 196 1.94 6.17 16.39
C ILE A 196 1.29 6.48 15.04
N ALA A 197 1.82 5.94 13.95
CA ALA A 197 1.28 6.12 12.62
C ALA A 197 -0.14 5.57 12.51
N ASN A 198 -0.42 4.38 13.07
CA ASN A 198 -1.75 3.75 13.01
C ASN A 198 -2.80 4.46 13.89
N ARG A 199 -2.39 5.16 14.96
CA ARG A 199 -3.31 6.03 15.72
C ARG A 199 -3.76 7.24 14.92
N LYS A 200 -2.90 7.78 14.07
CA LYS A 200 -3.17 8.98 13.26
C LYS A 200 -3.81 8.65 11.92
N HIS A 201 -3.38 7.59 11.29
CA HIS A 201 -3.77 7.13 9.97
C HIS A 201 -4.37 5.73 10.05
N ASP A 202 -4.89 5.22 8.96
CA ASP A 202 -5.33 3.83 8.83
C ASP A 202 -4.23 3.07 8.06
N MET A 203 -3.42 2.31 8.79
CA MET A 203 -2.24 1.65 8.24
C MET A 203 -2.55 0.25 7.76
N VAL A 204 -2.04 -0.11 6.60
CA VAL A 204 -2.11 -1.46 6.02
C VAL A 204 -0.72 -1.86 5.54
N ALA A 205 -0.24 -3.02 5.96
CA ALA A 205 1.05 -3.54 5.52
C ALA A 205 0.88 -4.61 4.43
N ILE A 206 1.64 -4.47 3.34
CA ILE A 206 1.69 -5.44 2.25
C ILE A 206 3.13 -5.91 2.14
N GLN A 207 3.39 -7.11 2.66
CA GLN A 207 4.68 -7.75 2.52
C GLN A 207 4.79 -8.40 1.15
N VAL A 208 5.84 -8.04 0.40
CA VAL A 208 6.16 -8.69 -0.88
C VAL A 208 7.48 -9.44 -0.74
N TYR A 209 7.46 -10.75 -0.93
CA TYR A 209 8.63 -11.58 -0.75
C TYR A 209 8.79 -12.60 -1.89
N ASP A 210 9.97 -13.20 -1.99
CA ASP A 210 10.23 -14.31 -2.88
C ASP A 210 10.40 -15.61 -2.09
N GLU A 211 9.75 -16.70 -2.50
CA GLU A 211 9.82 -17.97 -1.76
C GLU A 211 11.25 -18.52 -1.69
N ARG A 212 12.07 -18.28 -2.72
CA ARG A 212 13.47 -18.67 -2.72
C ARG A 212 14.32 -17.91 -1.69
N ALA A 213 13.83 -16.76 -1.20
CA ALA A 213 14.47 -16.11 -0.06
C ALA A 213 14.23 -16.87 1.25
N LYS A 214 13.13 -17.63 1.38
CA LYS A 214 12.85 -18.45 2.57
C LYS A 214 13.61 -19.78 2.56
N GLU A 215 13.80 -20.37 1.40
CA GLU A 215 14.39 -21.71 1.26
C GLU A 215 15.56 -21.70 0.28
N LEU A 216 16.76 -21.93 0.80
CA LEU A 216 17.94 -22.08 -0.04
C LEU A 216 17.86 -23.40 -0.82
N PRO A 217 18.06 -23.39 -2.15
CA PRO A 217 18.11 -24.62 -2.95
C PRO A 217 19.39 -25.42 -2.64
N ASP A 218 19.35 -26.74 -2.81
CA ASP A 218 20.52 -27.59 -2.74
C ASP A 218 21.25 -27.61 -4.09
N VAL A 219 22.17 -26.67 -4.30
CA VAL A 219 22.90 -26.48 -5.58
C VAL A 219 24.42 -26.42 -5.36
N GLY A 220 24.89 -26.82 -4.18
CA GLY A 220 26.31 -26.78 -3.83
C GLY A 220 26.78 -25.37 -3.48
N LEU A 221 27.99 -25.02 -3.87
CA LEU A 221 28.60 -23.74 -3.60
C LEU A 221 27.96 -22.65 -4.47
N MET A 222 27.31 -21.67 -3.82
CA MET A 222 26.61 -20.58 -4.49
C MET A 222 27.22 -19.23 -4.09
N LEU A 223 27.45 -18.36 -5.07
CA LEU A 223 27.81 -16.98 -4.82
C LEU A 223 26.52 -16.19 -4.59
N VAL A 224 26.40 -15.59 -3.42
CA VAL A 224 25.29 -14.68 -3.07
C VAL A 224 25.81 -13.27 -2.88
N ARG A 225 25.01 -12.30 -3.28
CA ARG A 225 25.27 -10.88 -3.05
C ARG A 225 24.27 -10.34 -2.06
N ASP A 226 24.78 -9.74 -1.00
CA ASP A 226 23.94 -8.98 -0.08
C ASP A 226 23.37 -7.75 -0.80
N ALA A 227 22.04 -7.63 -0.81
CA ALA A 227 21.35 -6.59 -1.57
C ALA A 227 21.55 -5.18 -1.01
N GLU A 228 21.79 -5.06 0.31
CA GLU A 228 21.98 -3.77 0.98
C GLU A 228 23.44 -3.31 0.97
N THR A 229 24.37 -4.20 1.24
CA THR A 229 25.81 -3.87 1.35
C THR A 229 26.57 -4.07 0.04
N GLY A 230 26.02 -4.86 -0.88
CA GLY A 230 26.68 -5.25 -2.13
C GLY A 230 27.82 -6.25 -1.96
N HIS A 231 28.05 -6.76 -0.74
CA HIS A 231 29.10 -7.74 -0.49
C HIS A 231 28.76 -9.10 -1.08
N ASP A 232 29.73 -9.69 -1.77
CA ASP A 232 29.64 -11.03 -2.30
C ASP A 232 30.19 -12.04 -1.27
N MET A 233 29.46 -13.13 -1.05
CA MET A 233 29.89 -14.23 -0.21
C MET A 233 29.57 -15.58 -0.84
N TYR A 234 30.42 -16.58 -0.59
CA TYR A 234 30.16 -17.96 -1.00
C TYR A 234 29.43 -18.69 0.14
N ILE A 235 28.33 -19.34 -0.21
CA ILE A 235 27.53 -20.15 0.69
C ILE A 235 27.49 -21.57 0.16
N ASP A 236 27.86 -22.56 0.98
CA ASP A 236 27.70 -23.96 0.63
C ASP A 236 26.27 -24.43 0.95
N THR A 237 25.43 -24.42 -0.09
CA THR A 237 24.04 -24.84 0.03
C THR A 237 23.85 -26.35 0.06
N SER A 238 24.91 -27.19 -0.12
CA SER A 238 24.83 -28.63 0.12
C SER A 238 24.68 -28.98 1.60
N SER A 239 25.10 -28.07 2.50
CA SER A 239 24.96 -28.22 3.93
C SER A 239 23.48 -28.15 4.37
N LYS A 240 22.91 -29.30 4.73
CA LYS A 240 21.54 -29.40 5.28
C LYS A 240 21.37 -28.53 6.54
N LYS A 241 22.41 -28.46 7.38
CA LYS A 241 22.39 -27.64 8.60
C LYS A 241 22.21 -26.17 8.26
N LEU A 242 22.97 -25.65 7.29
CA LEU A 242 22.90 -24.26 6.86
C LEU A 242 21.52 -23.93 6.29
N ARG A 243 20.96 -24.79 5.41
CA ARG A 243 19.62 -24.59 4.88
C ARG A 243 18.54 -24.55 5.96
N GLN A 244 18.64 -25.44 6.97
CA GLN A 244 17.71 -25.47 8.10
C GLN A 244 17.83 -24.22 8.98
N GLU A 245 19.03 -23.73 9.24
CA GLU A 245 19.27 -22.49 9.99
C GLU A 245 18.71 -21.28 9.27
N HIS A 246 18.89 -21.22 7.94
CA HIS A 246 18.33 -20.17 7.10
C HIS A 246 16.79 -20.17 7.14
N THR A 247 16.15 -21.34 6.93
CA THR A 247 14.69 -21.46 7.00
C THR A 247 14.15 -21.07 8.37
N ARG A 248 14.84 -21.49 9.47
CA ARG A 248 14.48 -21.11 10.83
C ARG A 248 14.53 -19.60 11.04
N TYR A 249 15.60 -18.96 10.59
CA TYR A 249 15.75 -17.51 10.65
C TYR A 249 14.56 -16.78 9.97
N TRP A 250 14.14 -17.27 8.82
CA TRP A 250 12.98 -16.71 8.12
C TRP A 250 11.66 -16.90 8.87
N ILE A 251 11.43 -18.06 9.44
CA ILE A 251 10.22 -18.35 10.27
C ILE A 251 10.19 -17.42 11.50
N GLU A 252 11.29 -17.35 12.24
CA GLU A 252 11.39 -16.47 13.42
C GLU A 252 11.13 -15.01 13.06
N ARG A 253 11.65 -14.57 11.94
CA ARG A 253 11.46 -13.21 11.46
C ARG A 253 9.99 -12.94 11.04
N GLU A 254 9.36 -13.85 10.34
CA GLU A 254 7.95 -13.74 9.96
C GLU A 254 7.06 -13.68 11.22
N ASP A 255 7.38 -14.45 12.24
CA ASP A 255 6.67 -14.41 13.53
C ASP A 255 6.87 -13.06 14.24
N VAL A 256 8.06 -12.48 14.22
CA VAL A 256 8.32 -11.13 14.76
C VAL A 256 7.49 -10.08 14.01
N LEU A 257 7.44 -10.13 12.68
CA LEU A 257 6.63 -9.21 11.87
C LEU A 257 5.14 -9.35 12.20
N ARG A 258 4.64 -10.59 12.28
CA ARG A 258 3.25 -10.90 12.66
C ARG A 258 2.91 -10.30 14.03
N GLN A 259 3.79 -10.47 15.00
CA GLN A 259 3.61 -9.90 16.35
C GLN A 259 3.64 -8.36 16.32
N THR A 260 4.53 -7.77 15.52
CA THR A 260 4.65 -6.32 15.37
C THR A 260 3.35 -5.72 14.81
N PHE A 261 2.81 -6.30 13.74
CA PHE A 261 1.56 -5.84 13.16
C PHE A 261 0.36 -6.07 14.10
N ALA A 262 0.27 -7.23 14.74
CA ALA A 262 -0.79 -7.53 15.71
C ALA A 262 -0.78 -6.57 16.91
N LYS A 263 0.38 -6.32 17.52
CA LYS A 263 0.54 -5.37 18.63
C LYS A 263 0.23 -3.93 18.24
N SER A 264 0.44 -3.59 16.98
CA SER A 264 0.18 -2.25 16.44
C SER A 264 -1.25 -2.10 15.91
N ASN A 265 -2.06 -3.16 15.95
CA ASN A 265 -3.41 -3.24 15.37
C ASN A 265 -3.41 -2.81 13.89
N VAL A 266 -2.43 -3.31 13.13
CA VAL A 266 -2.26 -3.03 11.70
C VAL A 266 -2.62 -4.29 10.92
N ASP A 267 -3.54 -4.14 9.97
CA ASP A 267 -3.86 -5.22 9.05
C ASP A 267 -2.72 -5.44 8.08
N TRP A 268 -2.42 -6.69 7.81
CA TRP A 268 -1.33 -7.04 6.93
C TRP A 268 -1.65 -8.25 6.05
N VAL A 269 -0.97 -8.30 4.94
CA VAL A 269 -0.98 -9.44 4.01
C VAL A 269 0.42 -9.70 3.50
N SER A 270 0.75 -10.98 3.36
CA SER A 270 2.03 -11.44 2.79
C SER A 270 1.75 -12.04 1.42
N VAL A 271 2.51 -11.63 0.41
CA VAL A 271 2.33 -12.01 -1.00
C VAL A 271 3.68 -12.46 -1.56
N ALA A 272 3.75 -13.70 -1.98
CA ALA A 272 4.93 -14.20 -2.69
C ALA A 272 4.94 -13.77 -4.16
N THR A 273 6.12 -13.69 -4.77
CA THR A 273 6.27 -13.31 -6.18
C THR A 273 5.59 -14.24 -7.17
N ASN A 274 5.26 -15.48 -6.77
CA ASN A 274 4.51 -16.48 -7.52
C ASN A 274 3.02 -16.55 -7.16
N ASP A 275 2.56 -15.77 -6.17
CA ASP A 275 1.17 -15.75 -5.74
C ASP A 275 0.28 -14.85 -6.62
N ASP A 276 -1.02 -15.14 -6.57
CA ASP A 276 -2.05 -14.21 -7.05
C ASP A 276 -2.31 -13.11 -6.01
N TYR A 277 -1.61 -11.99 -6.16
CA TYR A 277 -1.76 -10.85 -5.27
C TYR A 277 -3.20 -10.30 -5.21
N VAL A 278 -3.99 -10.48 -6.28
CA VAL A 278 -5.38 -10.01 -6.33
C VAL A 278 -6.22 -10.75 -5.30
N LYS A 279 -6.06 -12.07 -5.24
CA LYS A 279 -6.76 -12.91 -4.25
C LYS A 279 -6.33 -12.56 -2.82
N ALA A 280 -5.04 -12.34 -2.60
CA ALA A 280 -4.52 -11.95 -1.29
C ALA A 280 -5.09 -10.61 -0.81
N MET A 281 -5.15 -9.62 -1.70
CA MET A 281 -5.72 -8.30 -1.42
C MET A 281 -7.23 -8.35 -1.18
N MET A 282 -7.97 -9.18 -1.93
CA MET A 282 -9.41 -9.39 -1.71
C MET A 282 -9.70 -9.97 -0.32
N LEU A 283 -8.92 -10.95 0.11
CA LEU A 283 -9.04 -11.53 1.46
C LEU A 283 -8.74 -10.50 2.55
N LEU A 284 -7.74 -9.62 2.33
CA LEU A 284 -7.44 -8.54 3.25
C LEU A 284 -8.63 -7.57 3.37
N PHE A 285 -9.22 -7.15 2.26
CA PHE A 285 -10.35 -6.22 2.27
C PHE A 285 -11.62 -6.84 2.85
N ALA A 286 -11.88 -8.12 2.56
CA ALA A 286 -13.02 -8.84 3.12
C ALA A 286 -12.96 -8.96 4.66
N LYS A 287 -11.77 -9.01 5.25
CA LYS A 287 -11.61 -9.00 6.72
C LYS A 287 -11.94 -7.65 7.36
N ARG A 288 -11.87 -6.58 6.59
CA ARG A 288 -12.09 -5.19 7.05
C ARG A 288 -13.53 -4.72 6.84
N SER A 289 -14.28 -5.37 5.97
CA SER A 289 -15.69 -5.07 5.67
C SER A 289 -16.60 -5.59 6.76
#